data_36be16991d609469a4109c4a7763c6fa
#
_entry.id   36be16991d609469a4109c4a7763c6fa
#
_cell.length_a   1.000
_cell.length_b   1.000
_cell.length_c   1.000
_cell.angle_alpha   90.00
_cell.angle_beta   90.00
_cell.angle_gamma   90.00
#
_symmetry.space_group_name_H-M   'P 1'
#
loop_
_entity.id
_entity.type
_entity.pdbx_description
1 polymer ?
#
loop_
_entity_poly.entity_id
_entity_poly.type
_entity_poly.pdbx_seq_one_letter_code
_entity_poly.pdbx_strand_id
1 'polypeptide(L)'
;KTTHGNNHQKVYISSERQLDTNNLESLFLYHISLEKMQNSGETLNNIIDSISETLQSEIIALNKFKSKLYEIGYFDLQRSFYDEIGYFIRQDVFYKVENDFPRIEENDIRIGIGDVKYSIILSQCTSFTIDEDLVFNTTEP
;
A
#
# COMPACT_ATOMS: atom_id res chain seq x y z
N LYS A 1 0.46 -2.17 -0.69
CA LYS A 1 -0.68 -2.90 -1.29
C LYS A 1 -1.50 -3.59 -0.21
N THR A 2 -2.81 -3.54 -0.30
CA THR A 2 -3.72 -4.20 0.64
C THR A 2 -4.54 -5.27 -0.07
N THR A 3 -4.84 -6.35 0.64
CA THR A 3 -5.75 -7.41 0.20
C THR A 3 -6.77 -7.71 1.28
N HIS A 4 -7.94 -8.19 0.88
CA HIS A 4 -9.00 -8.59 1.81
C HIS A 4 -9.82 -9.77 1.26
N GLY A 5 -10.58 -10.45 2.12
CA GLY A 5 -11.42 -11.59 1.72
C GLY A 5 -10.59 -12.79 1.29
N ASN A 6 -11.00 -13.51 0.26
CA ASN A 6 -10.34 -14.73 -0.22
C ASN A 6 -9.13 -14.49 -1.13
N ASN A 7 -8.78 -13.22 -1.41
CA ASN A 7 -7.74 -12.85 -2.37
C ASN A 7 -6.41 -12.45 -1.69
N HIS A 8 -6.06 -13.06 -0.57
CA HIS A 8 -4.86 -12.72 0.20
C HIS A 8 -3.53 -12.99 -0.51
N GLN A 9 -3.54 -13.76 -1.59
CA GLN A 9 -2.33 -14.27 -2.21
C GLN A 9 -1.89 -13.52 -3.46
N LYS A 10 -2.65 -12.51 -3.89
CA LYS A 10 -2.35 -11.74 -5.11
C LYS A 10 -2.43 -10.26 -4.86
N VAL A 11 -1.43 -9.53 -5.34
CA VAL A 11 -1.48 -8.07 -5.43
C VAL A 11 -1.50 -7.63 -6.89
N TYR A 12 -2.27 -6.60 -7.19
CA TYR A 12 -2.39 -6.04 -8.53
C TYR A 12 -1.43 -4.87 -8.71
N ILE A 13 -0.69 -4.91 -9.79
CA ILE A 13 0.24 -3.86 -10.21
C ILE A 13 -0.41 -3.15 -11.41
N SER A 14 -0.55 -1.84 -11.31
CA SER A 14 -1.33 -1.02 -12.24
C SER A 14 -0.53 -0.45 -13.41
N SER A 15 0.78 -0.58 -13.37
CA SER A 15 1.66 -0.24 -14.49
C SER A 15 3.02 -0.90 -14.35
N GLU A 16 3.73 -1.04 -15.45
CA GLU A 16 5.12 -1.49 -15.53
C GLU A 16 6.10 -0.64 -14.71
N ARG A 17 5.75 0.63 -14.49
CA ARG A 17 6.58 1.59 -13.76
C ARG A 17 6.48 1.45 -12.25
N GLN A 18 5.42 0.81 -11.76
CA GLN A 18 5.14 0.80 -10.32
C GLN A 18 6.19 0.06 -9.49
N LEU A 19 6.82 -0.96 -10.07
CA LEU A 19 7.89 -1.75 -9.44
C LEU A 19 9.21 -1.68 -10.23
N ASP A 20 9.35 -0.69 -11.10
CA ASP A 20 10.60 -0.42 -11.78
C ASP A 20 11.62 0.16 -10.80
N THR A 21 12.78 -0.47 -10.71
CA THR A 21 13.87 -0.08 -9.81
C THR A 21 14.92 0.80 -10.48
N ASN A 22 14.76 1.11 -11.75
CA ASN A 22 15.68 2.01 -12.46
C ASN A 22 15.72 3.38 -11.78
N ASN A 23 16.94 3.83 -11.45
CA ASN A 23 17.20 5.09 -10.74
C ASN A 23 16.72 5.16 -9.28
N LEU A 24 16.45 4.02 -8.64
CA LEU A 24 16.16 3.93 -7.22
C LEU A 24 17.29 3.20 -6.50
N GLU A 25 17.64 3.65 -5.29
CA GLU A 25 18.58 2.93 -4.42
C GLU A 25 17.95 1.67 -3.85
N SER A 26 16.69 1.76 -3.48
CA SER A 26 15.92 0.63 -2.97
C SER A 26 14.42 0.83 -3.21
N LEU A 27 13.71 -0.28 -3.37
CA LEU A 27 12.25 -0.30 -3.49
C LEU A 27 11.71 -1.44 -2.64
N PHE A 28 10.66 -1.14 -1.88
CA PHE A 28 9.99 -2.12 -1.04
C PHE A 28 8.53 -2.24 -1.41
N LEU A 29 8.01 -3.45 -1.36
CA LEU A 29 6.58 -3.74 -1.45
C LEU A 29 6.08 -4.11 -0.06
N TYR A 30 5.32 -3.22 0.56
CA TYR A 30 4.60 -3.54 1.79
C TYR A 30 3.21 -4.08 1.47
N HIS A 31 2.94 -5.31 1.90
CA HIS A 31 1.66 -5.97 1.75
C HIS A 31 0.97 -6.10 3.09
N ILE A 32 -0.28 -5.65 3.17
CA ILE A 32 -1.15 -5.78 4.34
C ILE A 32 -2.37 -6.60 3.96
N SER A 33 -2.55 -7.72 4.62
CA SER A 33 -3.75 -8.56 4.50
C SER A 33 -4.76 -8.16 5.59
N LEU A 34 -5.94 -7.74 5.15
CA LEU A 34 -6.98 -7.22 6.02
C LEU A 34 -8.15 -8.21 6.13
N GLU A 35 -8.69 -8.34 7.31
CA GLU A 35 -9.99 -8.93 7.57
C GLU A 35 -11.01 -7.82 7.80
N LYS A 36 -12.10 -7.87 7.05
CA LYS A 36 -13.19 -6.90 7.12
C LYS A 36 -14.31 -7.48 7.97
N MET A 37 -14.73 -6.75 9.00
CA MET A 37 -15.78 -7.16 9.91
C MET A 37 -16.81 -6.06 10.08
N GLN A 38 -18.07 -6.45 10.27
CA GLN A 38 -19.14 -5.53 10.56
C GLN A 38 -19.17 -5.20 12.04
N ASN A 39 -19.26 -3.91 12.38
CA ASN A 39 -19.32 -3.38 13.74
C ASN A 39 -18.18 -3.81 14.67
N SER A 40 -17.00 -4.13 14.12
CA SER A 40 -15.84 -4.55 14.90
C SER A 40 -14.55 -4.21 14.15
N GLY A 41 -13.46 -3.98 14.88
CA GLY A 41 -12.18 -3.61 14.31
C GLY A 41 -11.97 -2.10 14.19
N GLU A 42 -10.84 -1.72 13.61
CA GLU A 42 -10.48 -0.33 13.39
C GLU A 42 -11.19 0.20 12.14
N THR A 43 -12.01 1.24 12.29
CA THR A 43 -12.73 1.84 11.16
C THR A 43 -11.84 2.79 10.37
N LEU A 44 -12.24 3.09 9.13
CA LEU A 44 -11.56 4.10 8.33
C LEU A 44 -11.55 5.46 9.03
N ASN A 45 -12.63 5.82 9.74
CA ASN A 45 -12.70 7.05 10.52
C ASN A 45 -11.67 7.09 11.65
N ASN A 46 -11.47 5.97 12.38
CA ASN A 46 -10.45 5.89 13.43
C ASN A 46 -9.05 6.14 12.88
N ILE A 47 -8.72 5.54 11.74
CA ILE A 47 -7.42 5.71 11.08
C ILE A 47 -7.21 7.17 10.65
N ILE A 48 -8.22 7.78 10.02
CA ILE A 48 -8.16 9.17 9.57
C ILE A 48 -8.02 10.14 10.74
N ASP A 49 -8.75 9.91 11.83
CA ASP A 49 -8.67 10.74 13.02
C ASP A 49 -7.27 10.63 13.66
N SER A 50 -6.73 9.42 13.80
CA SER A 50 -5.39 9.18 14.34
C SER A 50 -4.29 9.88 13.50
N ILE A 51 -4.36 9.77 12.17
CA ILE A 51 -3.42 10.47 11.28
C ILE A 51 -3.58 11.99 11.42
N SER A 52 -4.82 12.48 11.51
CA SER A 52 -5.10 13.92 11.65
C SER A 52 -4.56 14.47 12.97
N GLU A 53 -4.69 13.73 14.07
CA GLU A 53 -4.10 14.06 15.36
C GLU A 53 -2.58 14.11 15.30
N THR A 54 -1.95 13.13 14.67
CA THR A 54 -0.49 13.09 14.47
C THR A 54 0.01 14.30 13.68
N LEU A 55 -0.76 14.75 12.68
CA LEU A 55 -0.41 15.89 11.84
C LEU A 55 -0.87 17.25 12.40
N GLN A 56 -1.47 17.29 13.59
CA GLN A 56 -2.10 18.50 14.14
C GLN A 56 -1.14 19.68 14.26
N SER A 57 0.13 19.45 14.58
CA SER A 57 1.16 20.49 14.66
C SER A 57 1.69 20.94 13.28
N GLU A 58 1.45 20.15 12.24
CA GLU A 58 1.98 20.35 10.89
C GLU A 58 0.87 20.78 9.92
N ILE A 59 0.43 22.04 10.02
CA ILE A 59 -0.75 22.55 9.29
C ILE A 59 -0.68 22.27 7.78
N ILE A 60 0.48 22.41 7.16
CA ILE A 60 0.66 22.16 5.72
C ILE A 60 0.43 20.69 5.39
N ALA A 61 0.99 19.78 6.19
CA ALA A 61 0.83 18.35 6.00
C ALA A 61 -0.63 17.92 6.25
N LEU A 62 -1.26 18.43 7.28
CA LEU A 62 -2.66 18.17 7.60
C LEU A 62 -3.60 18.62 6.45
N ASN A 63 -3.37 19.81 5.90
CA ASN A 63 -4.17 20.32 4.77
C ASN A 63 -3.98 19.47 3.51
N LYS A 64 -2.73 19.05 3.21
CA LYS A 64 -2.47 18.12 2.10
C LYS A 64 -3.16 16.78 2.31
N PHE A 65 -3.11 16.23 3.52
CA PHE A 65 -3.80 14.99 3.86
C PHE A 65 -5.31 15.10 3.63
N LYS A 66 -5.95 16.14 4.16
CA LYS A 66 -7.39 16.41 3.95
C LYS A 66 -7.74 16.57 2.47
N SER A 67 -6.93 17.31 1.70
CA SER A 67 -7.16 17.45 0.25
C SER A 67 -7.10 16.10 -0.46
N LYS A 68 -6.16 15.24 -0.09
CA LYS A 68 -6.06 13.89 -0.65
C LYS A 68 -7.25 13.00 -0.30
N LEU A 69 -7.81 13.12 0.91
CA LEU A 69 -9.03 12.42 1.29
C LEU A 69 -10.21 12.81 0.39
N TYR A 70 -10.38 14.11 0.10
CA TYR A 70 -11.40 14.57 -0.85
C TYR A 70 -11.18 14.03 -2.26
N GLU A 71 -9.93 14.04 -2.76
CA GLU A 71 -9.59 13.52 -4.09
C GLU A 71 -9.96 12.03 -4.26
N ILE A 72 -9.83 11.23 -3.22
CA ILE A 72 -10.19 9.80 -3.24
C ILE A 72 -11.65 9.53 -2.89
N GLY A 73 -12.45 10.57 -2.64
CA GLY A 73 -13.88 10.46 -2.40
C GLY A 73 -14.28 10.23 -0.94
N TYR A 74 -13.40 10.49 0.00
CA TYR A 74 -13.77 10.50 1.42
C TYR A 74 -14.32 11.87 1.80
N PHE A 75 -15.55 11.89 2.33
CA PHE A 75 -16.23 13.13 2.74
C PHE A 75 -16.73 13.01 4.18
N ASP A 76 -16.44 14.02 5.00
CA ASP A 76 -16.85 14.07 6.42
C ASP A 76 -18.37 13.90 6.61
N LEU A 77 -19.17 14.38 5.67
CA LEU A 77 -20.62 14.21 5.68
C LEU A 77 -21.08 12.75 5.58
N GLN A 78 -20.21 11.87 5.12
CA GLN A 78 -20.48 10.45 4.92
C GLN A 78 -19.82 9.56 5.98
N ARG A 79 -19.27 10.14 7.05
CA ARG A 79 -18.54 9.41 8.09
C ARG A 79 -19.33 8.23 8.66
N SER A 80 -20.62 8.38 8.87
CA SER A 80 -21.48 7.30 9.40
C SER A 80 -21.46 6.01 8.57
N PHE A 81 -21.23 6.11 7.25
CA PHE A 81 -21.13 4.93 6.40
C PHE A 81 -19.81 4.15 6.61
N TYR A 82 -18.78 4.83 7.10
CA TYR A 82 -17.47 4.22 7.33
C TYR A 82 -17.32 3.62 8.73
N ASP A 83 -18.26 3.89 9.65
CA ASP A 83 -18.23 3.38 11.02
C ASP A 83 -18.78 1.94 11.14
N GLU A 84 -19.59 1.51 10.16
CA GLU A 84 -20.19 0.18 10.18
C GLU A 84 -19.19 -0.95 9.90
N ILE A 85 -18.05 -0.61 9.30
CA ILE A 85 -17.06 -1.58 8.85
C ILE A 85 -15.73 -1.28 9.50
N GLY A 86 -15.23 -2.26 10.23
CA GLY A 86 -13.88 -2.24 10.77
C GLY A 86 -12.96 -3.23 10.07
N TYR A 87 -11.68 -3.06 10.29
CA TYR A 87 -10.62 -3.84 9.70
C TYR A 87 -9.67 -4.35 10.78
N PHE A 88 -9.19 -5.58 10.59
CA PHE A 88 -8.11 -6.17 11.38
C PHE A 88 -6.98 -6.53 10.42
N ILE A 89 -5.75 -6.28 10.84
CA ILE A 89 -4.56 -6.75 10.11
C ILE A 89 -4.39 -8.24 10.46
N ARG A 90 -4.52 -9.10 9.47
CA ARG A 90 -4.26 -10.55 9.60
C ARG A 90 -2.79 -10.85 9.49
N GLN A 91 -2.13 -10.16 8.58
CA GLN A 91 -0.72 -10.32 8.28
C GLN A 91 -0.24 -9.09 7.53
N ASP A 92 0.98 -8.70 7.81
CA ASP A 92 1.71 -7.71 7.03
C ASP A 92 3.13 -8.22 6.75
N VAL A 93 3.65 -7.88 5.58
CA VAL A 93 4.95 -8.37 5.12
C VAL A 93 5.61 -7.32 4.25
N PHE A 94 6.89 -7.08 4.50
CA PHE A 94 7.75 -6.28 3.63
C PHE A 94 8.53 -7.20 2.68
N TYR A 95 8.55 -6.86 1.40
CA TYR A 95 9.36 -7.51 0.38
C TYR A 95 10.34 -6.49 -0.20
N LYS A 96 11.60 -6.87 -0.34
CA LYS A 96 12.58 -6.09 -1.08
C LYS A 96 12.44 -6.39 -2.57
N VAL A 97 12.19 -5.35 -3.35
CA VAL A 97 12.02 -5.47 -4.80
C VAL A 97 13.39 -5.32 -5.45
N GLU A 98 14.05 -6.45 -5.69
CA GLU A 98 15.40 -6.50 -6.28
C GLU A 98 15.58 -7.76 -7.12
N ASN A 99 16.59 -7.77 -7.98
CA ASN A 99 16.97 -8.93 -8.78
C ASN A 99 15.78 -9.65 -9.43
N ASP A 100 15.62 -10.94 -9.13
CA ASP A 100 14.57 -11.82 -9.67
C ASP A 100 13.20 -11.68 -8.98
N PHE A 101 12.98 -10.58 -8.24
CA PHE A 101 11.63 -10.32 -7.72
C PHE A 101 10.62 -10.31 -8.87
N PRO A 102 9.48 -11.03 -8.76
CA PRO A 102 8.54 -11.17 -9.86
C PRO A 102 7.88 -9.82 -10.19
N ARG A 103 8.36 -9.16 -11.23
CA ARG A 103 7.86 -7.89 -11.74
C ARG A 103 8.06 -7.78 -13.24
N ILE A 104 7.41 -6.78 -13.83
CA ILE A 104 7.66 -6.33 -15.20
C ILE A 104 8.19 -4.90 -15.11
N GLU A 105 9.34 -4.64 -15.72
CA GLU A 105 9.96 -3.32 -15.83
C GLU A 105 9.77 -2.76 -17.24
N GLU A 106 9.95 -1.43 -17.43
CA GLU A 106 9.83 -0.80 -18.76
C GLU A 106 10.73 -1.46 -19.80
N ASN A 107 11.94 -1.88 -19.41
CA ASN A 107 12.91 -2.53 -20.29
C ASN A 107 12.50 -3.93 -20.76
N ASP A 108 11.55 -4.57 -20.08
CA ASP A 108 11.02 -5.90 -20.47
C ASP A 108 9.96 -5.77 -21.57
N ILE A 109 9.50 -4.56 -21.86
CA ILE A 109 8.35 -4.31 -22.72
C ILE A 109 8.84 -3.87 -24.10
N ARG A 110 8.28 -4.49 -25.14
CA ARG A 110 8.58 -4.11 -26.53
C ARG A 110 8.03 -2.74 -26.87
N ILE A 111 8.76 -2.03 -27.74
CA ILE A 111 8.33 -0.72 -28.27
C ILE A 111 6.92 -0.84 -28.87
N GLY A 112 6.05 0.08 -28.47
CA GLY A 112 4.65 0.12 -28.90
C GLY A 112 3.68 -0.58 -27.97
N ILE A 113 4.15 -1.17 -26.86
CA ILE A 113 3.32 -1.71 -25.77
C ILE A 113 3.40 -0.75 -24.58
N GLY A 114 2.26 -0.44 -23.96
CA GLY A 114 2.18 0.37 -22.75
C GLY A 114 0.97 -0.03 -21.90
N ASP A 115 0.82 0.63 -20.76
CA ASP A 115 -0.27 0.41 -19.79
C ASP A 115 -0.39 -1.06 -19.33
N VAL A 116 0.76 -1.71 -19.12
CA VAL A 116 0.84 -3.11 -18.70
C VAL A 116 0.36 -3.24 -17.26
N LYS A 117 -0.67 -4.06 -17.07
CA LYS A 117 -1.22 -4.39 -15.75
C LYS A 117 -1.06 -5.88 -15.50
N TYR A 118 -0.63 -6.23 -14.30
CA TYR A 118 -0.38 -7.62 -13.94
C TYR A 118 -0.64 -7.88 -12.46
N SER A 119 -0.58 -9.14 -12.07
CA SER A 119 -0.68 -9.52 -10.66
C SER A 119 0.54 -10.31 -10.24
N ILE A 120 0.95 -10.12 -8.99
CA ILE A 120 2.01 -10.88 -8.35
C ILE A 120 1.39 -11.89 -7.39
N ILE A 121 1.85 -13.14 -7.44
CA ILE A 121 1.47 -14.20 -6.52
C ILE A 121 2.43 -14.15 -5.34
N LEU A 122 1.95 -13.72 -4.18
CA LEU A 122 2.80 -13.45 -3.01
C LEU A 122 3.51 -14.69 -2.46
N SER A 123 2.94 -15.87 -2.63
CA SER A 123 3.61 -17.12 -2.23
C SER A 123 4.91 -17.39 -2.99
N GLN A 124 5.12 -16.75 -4.15
CA GLN A 124 6.35 -16.82 -4.92
C GLN A 124 7.37 -15.76 -4.51
N CYS A 125 7.03 -14.86 -3.60
CA CYS A 125 7.88 -13.76 -3.15
C CYS A 125 8.57 -14.03 -1.80
N THR A 126 8.42 -15.20 -1.21
CA THR A 126 8.88 -15.51 0.15
C THR A 126 10.39 -15.30 0.35
N SER A 127 11.20 -15.55 -0.68
CA SER A 127 12.65 -15.33 -0.64
C SER A 127 13.05 -13.85 -0.59
N PHE A 128 12.14 -12.93 -0.84
CA PHE A 128 12.36 -11.49 -0.83
C PHE A 128 11.81 -10.79 0.42
N THR A 129 11.32 -11.57 1.39
CA THR A 129 10.83 -11.04 2.67
C THR A 129 11.97 -10.43 3.46
N ILE A 130 11.74 -9.26 4.03
CA ILE A 130 12.69 -8.59 4.91
C ILE A 130 11.98 -8.06 6.16
N ASP A 131 12.76 -7.85 7.22
CA ASP A 131 12.26 -7.29 8.46
C ASP A 131 12.01 -5.76 8.32
N GLU A 132 10.99 -5.27 9.01
CA GLU A 132 10.61 -3.86 9.01
C GLU A 132 11.77 -2.95 9.40
N ASP A 133 12.55 -3.33 10.39
CA ASP A 133 13.72 -2.56 10.86
C ASP A 133 14.73 -2.29 9.73
N LEU A 134 14.87 -3.22 8.79
CA LEU A 134 15.77 -3.05 7.65
C LEU A 134 15.22 -2.11 6.57
N VAL A 135 13.90 -1.94 6.50
CA VAL A 135 13.26 -0.99 5.58
C VAL A 135 13.54 0.44 6.03
N PHE A 136 13.35 0.73 7.32
CA PHE A 136 13.45 2.09 7.84
C PHE A 136 14.87 2.53 8.16
N ASN A 137 15.76 1.60 8.53
CA ASN A 137 17.18 1.93 8.79
C ASN A 137 18.02 2.14 7.52
N THR A 138 17.50 1.78 6.35
CA THR A 138 18.18 2.03 5.05
C THR A 138 17.96 3.46 4.55
N THR A 139 17.12 4.25 5.22
CA THR A 139 16.74 5.61 4.80
C THR A 139 17.41 6.73 5.60
N GLU A 140 18.28 6.43 6.57
CA GLU A 140 19.11 7.45 7.19
C GLU A 140 20.47 7.57 6.44
N PRO A 141 20.80 8.77 5.92
CA PRO A 141 22.07 9.03 5.28
C PRO A 141 23.22 9.08 6.25
#